data_8bfe717ca663c24a6c8d72fb591a2078
#
_entry.id   8bfe717ca663c24a6c8d72fb591a2078
#
_cell.length_a   1.000
_cell.length_b   1.000
_cell.length_c   1.000
_cell.angle_alpha   90.00
_cell.angle_beta   90.00
_cell.angle_gamma   90.00
#
_symmetry.space_group_name_H-M   'P 1'
#
loop_
_entity.id
_entity.type
_entity.pdbx_description
1 polymer ?
#
loop_
_entity_poly.entity_id
_entity_poly.type
_entity_poly.pdbx_seq_one_letter_code
_entity_poly.pdbx_strand_id
1 'polypeptide(L)'
;MIQYYGYTISPNQIETHDGFLICRNVPIARTGDQDYLGSEIGLDGTEAGKVLAVHRSPEEVFSQATMASFEGKPVTNDHPPGIIGPDDVRLYEMGHAENIRRGAGEWADYILADLHIHDRELIDAIQGGKREV
;
A
#
# COMPACT_ATOMS: atom_id res chain seq x y z
N MET A 1 -0.69 -9.74 4.62
CA MET A 1 -0.10 -9.38 4.83
C MET A 1 0.80 -9.19 4.38
N ILE A 2 1.17 -8.82 4.26
CA ILE A 2 2.05 -8.76 3.86
C ILE A 2 2.92 -8.86 4.42
N GLN A 3 3.23 -9.00 4.70
CA GLN A 3 3.93 -9.09 5.11
C GLN A 3 4.81 -8.79 5.00
N TYR A 4 5.11 -8.63 5.15
CA TYR A 4 5.94 -8.26 5.22
C TYR A 4 6.91 -8.88 4.98
N TYR A 5 6.56 -9.33 4.66
CA TYR A 5 7.24 -10.07 4.16
C TYR A 5 8.47 -9.71 3.93
N GLY A 6 8.46 -8.93 3.87
CA GLY A 6 9.37 -8.49 3.66
C GLY A 6 10.55 -8.35 4.10
N TYR A 7 10.76 -7.95 4.72
CA TYR A 7 12.01 -7.85 5.15
C TYR A 7 13.01 -7.48 4.13
N THR A 8 12.67 -7.54 2.88
CA THR A 8 13.57 -7.19 1.79
C THR A 8 13.27 -5.79 1.34
N ILE A 9 14.25 -4.92 1.50
CA ILE A 9 14.14 -3.56 0.97
C ILE A 9 14.10 -3.67 -0.55
N SER A 10 13.18 -2.99 -1.18
CA SER A 10 13.06 -3.02 -2.63
C SER A 10 14.38 -2.59 -3.28
N PRO A 11 14.91 -3.41 -4.19
CA PRO A 11 16.11 -2.99 -4.92
C PRO A 11 15.83 -1.92 -5.97
N ASN A 12 14.56 -1.61 -6.20
CA ASN A 12 14.15 -0.66 -7.24
C ASN A 12 13.95 0.74 -6.65
N GLN A 13 14.95 1.24 -5.96
CA GLN A 13 14.90 2.58 -5.38
C GLN A 13 15.73 3.54 -6.22
N ILE A 14 15.19 4.71 -6.45
CA ILE A 14 15.87 5.78 -7.17
C ILE A 14 15.79 7.04 -6.33
N GLU A 15 16.94 7.63 -6.03
CA GLU A 15 16.98 8.93 -5.39
C GLU A 15 16.94 10.01 -6.46
N THR A 16 16.04 10.95 -6.32
CA THR A 16 15.92 12.05 -7.27
C THR A 16 17.00 13.11 -7.04
N HIS A 17 17.19 13.99 -8.01
CA HIS A 17 18.20 15.04 -7.92
C HIS A 17 18.02 15.95 -6.70
N ASP A 18 16.79 16.19 -6.30
CA ASP A 18 16.46 17.04 -5.15
C ASP A 18 16.26 16.25 -3.85
N GLY A 19 16.65 14.98 -3.82
CA GLY A 19 16.72 14.21 -2.59
C GLY A 19 15.46 13.43 -2.21
N PHE A 20 14.46 13.37 -3.07
CA PHE A 20 13.30 12.52 -2.86
C PHE A 20 13.61 11.08 -3.26
N LEU A 21 12.80 10.14 -2.80
CA LEU A 21 13.00 8.73 -3.08
C LEU A 21 11.81 8.19 -3.87
N ILE A 22 12.08 7.44 -4.92
CA ILE A 22 11.06 6.71 -5.66
C ILE A 22 11.30 5.22 -5.46
N CYS A 23 10.32 4.53 -4.88
CA CYS A 23 10.35 3.09 -4.73
C CYS A 23 9.46 2.48 -5.80
N ARG A 24 10.06 1.78 -6.75
CA ARG A 24 9.35 1.24 -7.91
C ARG A 24 8.87 -0.18 -7.68
N ASN A 25 7.83 -0.55 -8.41
CA ASN A 25 7.31 -1.93 -8.45
C ASN A 25 6.90 -2.45 -7.08
N VAL A 26 6.27 -1.61 -6.29
CA VAL A 26 5.82 -1.98 -4.96
C VAL A 26 4.45 -2.64 -5.04
N PRO A 27 4.30 -3.87 -4.55
CA PRO A 27 2.98 -4.51 -4.52
C PRO A 27 2.13 -3.87 -3.43
N ILE A 28 0.96 -3.36 -3.81
CA ILE A 28 0.07 -2.63 -2.90
C ILE A 28 -1.28 -3.32 -2.69
N ALA A 29 -1.65 -4.25 -3.54
CA ALA A 29 -2.88 -5.02 -3.41
C ALA A 29 -2.75 -6.31 -4.19
N ARG A 30 -3.59 -7.28 -3.88
CA ARG A 30 -3.60 -8.55 -4.58
C ARG A 30 -4.99 -9.16 -4.66
N THR A 31 -5.15 -10.10 -5.57
CA THR A 31 -6.33 -10.94 -5.65
C THR A 31 -6.24 -12.08 -4.63
N GLY A 32 -7.32 -12.81 -4.46
CA GLY A 32 -7.37 -14.00 -3.65
C GLY A 32 -8.11 -13.80 -2.34
N ASP A 33 -8.02 -14.79 -1.49
CA ASP A 33 -8.70 -14.77 -0.21
C ASP A 33 -7.79 -14.14 0.86
N GLN A 34 -8.37 -13.28 1.66
CA GLN A 34 -7.67 -12.65 2.77
C GLN A 34 -8.57 -12.74 4.00
N ASP A 35 -7.95 -13.01 5.16
CA ASP A 35 -8.68 -13.09 6.41
C ASP A 35 -8.77 -11.73 7.06
N TYR A 36 -9.96 -11.38 7.50
CA TYR A 36 -10.22 -10.14 8.22
C TYR A 36 -11.04 -10.44 9.46
N LEU A 37 -10.86 -9.63 10.52
CA LEU A 37 -11.81 -9.61 11.60
C LEU A 37 -13.10 -8.96 11.10
N GLY A 38 -14.24 -9.42 11.61
CA GLY A 38 -15.53 -8.83 11.22
C GLY A 38 -15.58 -7.33 11.42
N SER A 39 -14.96 -6.83 12.50
CA SER A 39 -14.90 -5.39 12.78
C SER A 39 -14.15 -4.61 11.69
N GLU A 40 -13.16 -5.22 11.05
CA GLU A 40 -12.38 -4.57 10.01
C GLU A 40 -13.18 -4.34 8.72
N ILE A 41 -14.22 -5.12 8.51
CA ILE A 41 -15.08 -5.00 7.33
C ILE A 41 -16.46 -4.43 7.66
N GLY A 42 -16.59 -3.79 8.81
CA GLY A 42 -17.78 -3.04 9.16
C GLY A 42 -18.86 -3.83 9.90
N LEU A 43 -18.59 -5.05 10.34
CA LEU A 43 -19.52 -5.83 11.12
C LEU A 43 -19.40 -5.51 12.61
N ASP A 44 -20.47 -5.72 13.34
CA ASP A 44 -20.50 -5.47 14.79
C ASP A 44 -21.12 -6.65 15.53
N GLY A 45 -21.27 -6.50 16.84
CA GLY A 45 -21.83 -7.57 17.68
C GLY A 45 -20.92 -8.79 17.71
N THR A 46 -21.51 -9.97 17.66
CA THR A 46 -20.75 -11.22 17.70
C THR A 46 -19.91 -11.46 16.45
N GLU A 47 -20.30 -10.87 15.33
CA GLU A 47 -19.58 -11.03 14.09
C GLU A 47 -18.24 -10.25 14.07
N ALA A 48 -18.14 -9.19 14.87
CA ALA A 48 -16.94 -8.34 14.90
C ALA A 48 -15.70 -9.09 15.34
N GLY A 49 -15.84 -10.10 16.19
CA GLY A 49 -14.71 -10.88 16.69
C GLY A 49 -14.37 -12.12 15.88
N LYS A 50 -15.09 -12.39 14.81
CA LYS A 50 -14.84 -13.57 13.98
C LYS A 50 -13.82 -13.27 12.89
N VAL A 51 -13.00 -14.26 12.59
CA VAL A 51 -12.09 -14.21 11.44
C VAL A 51 -12.88 -14.69 10.22
N LEU A 52 -12.98 -13.82 9.22
CA LEU A 52 -13.74 -14.11 8.01
C LEU A 52 -12.83 -14.04 6.80
N ALA A 53 -13.02 -14.98 5.88
CA ALA A 53 -12.30 -14.97 4.61
C ALA A 53 -13.05 -14.04 3.63
N VAL A 54 -12.33 -13.08 3.08
CA VAL A 54 -12.86 -12.18 2.06
C VAL A 54 -12.20 -12.49 0.74
N HIS A 55 -13.01 -12.88 -0.23
CA HIS A 55 -12.51 -13.19 -1.56
C HIS A 55 -12.45 -11.94 -2.42
N ARG A 56 -11.31 -11.70 -3.05
CA ARG A 56 -11.11 -10.60 -4.00
C ARG A 56 -10.83 -11.18 -5.37
N SER A 57 -11.81 -11.06 -6.26
CA SER A 57 -11.68 -11.59 -7.61
C SER A 57 -10.77 -10.72 -8.47
N PRO A 58 -10.11 -11.30 -9.47
CA PRO A 58 -9.32 -10.51 -10.42
C PRO A 58 -10.15 -9.43 -11.10
N GLU A 59 -11.41 -9.72 -11.42
CA GLU A 59 -12.28 -8.74 -12.09
C GLU A 59 -12.49 -7.50 -11.24
N GLU A 60 -12.60 -7.66 -9.93
CA GLU A 60 -12.78 -6.54 -9.03
C GLU A 60 -11.47 -5.80 -8.78
N VAL A 61 -10.41 -6.55 -8.46
CA VAL A 61 -9.11 -5.95 -8.10
C VAL A 61 -8.53 -5.18 -9.26
N PHE A 62 -8.60 -5.72 -10.46
CA PHE A 62 -8.01 -5.09 -11.64
C PHE A 62 -8.99 -4.27 -12.45
N SER A 63 -10.19 -4.00 -11.92
CA SER A 63 -11.12 -3.10 -12.60
C SER A 63 -10.50 -1.71 -12.70
N GLN A 64 -10.89 -1.00 -13.74
CA GLN A 64 -10.38 0.36 -13.96
C GLN A 64 -10.68 1.26 -12.75
N ALA A 65 -11.87 1.13 -12.18
CA ALA A 65 -12.27 1.93 -11.04
C ALA A 65 -11.39 1.65 -9.81
N THR A 66 -11.13 0.38 -9.51
CA THR A 66 -10.28 0.01 -8.38
C THR A 66 -8.86 0.52 -8.59
N MET A 67 -8.28 0.31 -9.76
CA MET A 67 -6.92 0.74 -10.02
C MET A 67 -6.80 2.27 -9.98
N ALA A 68 -7.76 2.98 -10.54
CA ALA A 68 -7.78 4.44 -10.50
C ALA A 68 -7.89 4.97 -9.07
N SER A 69 -8.52 4.22 -8.17
CA SER A 69 -8.67 4.65 -6.79
C SER A 69 -7.36 4.73 -6.02
N PHE A 70 -6.32 4.05 -6.49
CA PHE A 70 -4.99 4.11 -5.85
C PHE A 70 -4.12 5.23 -6.37
N GLU A 71 -4.41 5.76 -7.55
CA GLU A 71 -3.57 6.80 -8.16
C GLU A 71 -3.56 8.05 -7.30
N GLY A 72 -2.37 8.51 -6.94
CA GLY A 72 -2.19 9.71 -6.12
C GLY A 72 -2.49 9.55 -4.64
N LYS A 73 -2.82 8.36 -4.18
CA LYS A 73 -3.15 8.17 -2.77
C LYS A 73 -1.93 8.35 -1.88
N PRO A 74 -2.12 8.88 -0.68
CA PRO A 74 -0.99 9.16 0.22
C PRO A 74 -0.33 7.88 0.73
N VAL A 75 0.99 7.96 0.85
CA VAL A 75 1.80 6.97 1.56
C VAL A 75 1.99 7.46 2.98
N THR A 76 1.80 6.58 3.95
CA THR A 76 1.96 6.92 5.36
C THR A 76 3.02 6.03 5.99
N ASN A 77 3.59 6.46 7.11
CA ASN A 77 4.59 5.67 7.81
C ASN A 77 3.97 4.53 8.63
N ASP A 78 2.81 4.79 9.23
CA ASP A 78 2.05 3.80 9.99
C ASP A 78 0.59 3.95 9.65
N HIS A 79 -0.24 3.02 10.13
CA HIS A 79 -1.66 3.15 9.93
C HIS A 79 -2.17 4.41 10.64
N PRO A 80 -2.82 5.32 9.92
CA PRO A 80 -3.45 6.46 10.57
C PRO A 80 -4.64 6.00 11.41
N PRO A 81 -5.10 6.82 12.35
CA PRO A 81 -6.20 6.42 13.25
C PRO A 81 -7.55 6.25 12.56
N GLY A 82 -7.67 6.66 11.31
CA GLY A 82 -8.91 6.52 10.56
C GLY A 82 -8.66 6.78 9.09
N ILE A 83 -9.73 7.03 8.35
CA ILE A 83 -9.63 7.35 6.93
C ILE A 83 -9.06 8.74 6.78
N ILE A 84 -8.03 8.87 5.96
CA ILE A 84 -7.41 10.17 5.68
C ILE A 84 -8.20 10.86 4.59
N GLY A 85 -8.62 12.09 4.87
CA GLY A 85 -9.28 12.94 3.91
C GLY A 85 -8.54 14.25 3.68
N PRO A 86 -9.11 15.15 2.89
CA PRO A 86 -8.46 16.43 2.56
C PRO A 86 -8.11 17.30 3.76
N ASP A 87 -8.82 17.13 4.86
CA ASP A 87 -8.63 17.98 6.03
C ASP A 87 -7.43 17.58 6.88
N ASP A 88 -7.03 16.31 6.82
CA ASP A 88 -5.97 15.78 7.69
C ASP A 88 -4.83 15.09 6.95
N VAL A 89 -4.90 14.98 5.63
CA VAL A 89 -3.88 14.26 4.85
C VAL A 89 -2.47 14.77 5.11
N ARG A 90 -2.29 16.06 5.27
CA ARG A 90 -0.95 16.63 5.48
C ARG A 90 -0.31 16.26 6.81
N LEU A 91 -1.10 15.74 7.75
CA LEU A 91 -0.56 15.27 9.04
C LEU A 91 0.10 13.90 8.89
N TYR A 92 -0.29 13.13 7.90
CA TYR A 92 0.14 11.74 7.76
C TYR A 92 0.88 11.45 6.47
N GLU A 93 0.73 12.28 5.45
CA GLU A 93 1.27 12.02 4.13
C GLU A 93 2.78 12.16 4.11
N MET A 94 3.46 11.08 3.76
CA MET A 94 4.91 11.03 3.59
C MET A 94 5.31 10.88 2.13
N GLY A 95 4.34 10.75 1.25
CA GLY A 95 4.51 10.56 -0.17
C GLY A 95 3.20 10.19 -0.82
N HIS A 96 3.26 9.75 -2.06
CA HIS A 96 2.07 9.34 -2.79
C HIS A 96 2.39 8.21 -3.78
N ALA A 97 1.35 7.49 -4.20
CA ALA A 97 1.45 6.39 -5.15
C ALA A 97 1.17 6.88 -6.56
N GLU A 98 1.95 6.41 -7.51
CA GLU A 98 1.75 6.71 -8.93
C GLU A 98 1.99 5.46 -9.77
N ASN A 99 1.62 5.54 -11.04
CA ASN A 99 1.86 4.48 -12.01
C ASN A 99 1.26 3.15 -11.55
N ILE A 100 0.00 3.18 -11.21
CA ILE A 100 -0.75 2.01 -10.75
C ILE A 100 -0.96 1.07 -11.91
N ARG A 101 -0.59 -0.19 -11.74
CA ARG A 101 -0.69 -1.17 -12.82
C ARG A 101 -0.78 -2.58 -12.29
N ARG A 102 -1.28 -3.49 -13.10
CA ARG A 102 -1.22 -4.91 -12.80
C ARG A 102 0.19 -5.41 -13.05
N GLY A 103 0.69 -6.26 -12.17
CA GLY A 103 1.97 -6.90 -12.36
C GLY A 103 1.92 -7.94 -13.47
N ALA A 104 3.08 -8.49 -13.80
CA ALA A 104 3.24 -9.52 -14.82
C ALA A 104 4.06 -10.68 -14.28
N GLY A 105 3.97 -11.84 -14.93
CA GLY A 105 4.71 -13.02 -14.50
C GLY A 105 4.30 -13.45 -13.11
N GLU A 106 5.28 -13.59 -12.23
CA GLU A 106 5.02 -13.96 -10.83
C GLU A 106 4.22 -12.93 -10.05
N TRP A 107 4.12 -11.71 -10.57
CA TRP A 107 3.37 -10.62 -9.95
C TRP A 107 2.00 -10.40 -10.58
N ALA A 108 1.54 -11.33 -11.41
CA ALA A 108 0.28 -11.16 -12.17
C ALA A 108 -0.97 -11.04 -11.28
N ASP A 109 -0.89 -11.49 -10.03
CA ASP A 109 -2.01 -11.39 -9.09
C ASP A 109 -1.96 -10.13 -8.24
N TYR A 110 -1.02 -9.24 -8.52
CA TYR A 110 -0.80 -8.03 -7.73
C TYR A 110 -1.05 -6.76 -8.52
N ILE A 111 -1.48 -5.73 -7.81
CA ILE A 111 -1.39 -4.35 -8.29
C ILE A 111 -0.06 -3.81 -7.82
N LEU A 112 0.70 -3.24 -8.73
CA LEU A 112 1.98 -2.60 -8.43
C LEU A 112 1.84 -1.09 -8.54
N ALA A 113 2.65 -0.38 -7.79
CA ALA A 113 2.72 1.07 -7.82
C ALA A 113 4.16 1.53 -7.65
N ASP A 114 4.43 2.74 -8.07
CA ASP A 114 5.65 3.44 -7.73
C ASP A 114 5.32 4.41 -6.61
N LEU A 115 6.05 4.35 -5.51
CA LEU A 115 5.80 5.19 -4.35
C LEU A 115 6.82 6.33 -4.34
N HIS A 116 6.32 7.55 -4.39
CA HIS A 116 7.14 8.76 -4.31
C HIS A 116 7.17 9.23 -2.87
N ILE A 117 8.32 9.13 -2.23
CA ILE A 117 8.51 9.45 -0.82
C ILE A 117 9.22 10.78 -0.71
N HIS A 118 8.68 11.71 0.06
CA HIS A 118 9.24 13.04 0.18
C HIS A 118 9.59 13.44 1.62
N ASP A 119 9.37 12.57 2.59
CA ASP A 119 9.69 12.85 3.98
C ASP A 119 11.12 12.39 4.31
N ARG A 120 11.94 13.29 4.85
CA ARG A 120 13.36 13.01 5.12
C ARG A 120 13.53 11.82 6.06
N GLU A 121 12.77 11.78 7.11
CA GLU A 121 12.90 10.74 8.12
C GLU A 121 12.56 9.37 7.55
N LEU A 122 11.49 9.29 6.78
CA LEU A 122 11.07 8.04 6.14
C LEU A 122 12.07 7.62 5.06
N ILE A 123 12.57 8.54 4.25
CA ILE A 123 13.60 8.26 3.25
C ILE A 123 14.83 7.66 3.90
N ASP A 124 15.31 8.27 4.97
CA ASP A 124 16.50 7.79 5.67
C ASP A 124 16.26 6.40 6.27
N ALA A 125 15.08 6.15 6.80
CA ALA A 125 14.74 4.85 7.35
C ALA A 125 14.69 3.76 6.26
N ILE A 126 14.14 4.08 5.10
CA ILE A 126 14.08 3.13 3.98
C ILE A 126 15.50 2.85 3.45
N GLN A 127 16.27 3.89 3.20
CA GLN A 127 17.65 3.74 2.68
C GLN A 127 18.57 3.05 3.68
N GLY A 128 18.32 3.26 4.96
CA GLY A 128 19.10 2.63 6.02
C GLY A 128 18.66 1.22 6.37
N GLY A 129 17.66 0.68 5.69
CA GLY A 129 17.19 -0.68 5.94
C GLY A 129 16.31 -0.83 7.17
N LYS A 130 15.81 0.26 7.73
CA LYS A 130 14.96 0.24 8.93
C LYS A 130 13.47 0.20 8.61
N ARG A 131 13.09 0.50 7.37
CA ARG A 131 11.73 0.42 6.87
C ARG A 131 11.73 -0.29 5.54
N GLU A 132 10.75 -1.16 5.36
CA GLU A 132 10.54 -1.85 4.10
C GLU A 132 9.58 -1.10 3.20
N VAL A 133 9.68 -1.37 1.93
CA VAL A 133 8.76 -0.80 0.95
C VAL A 133 8.25 -1.89 0.04
#